data_bc50f2ed64d182b7ca0067bc142723d7
#
_entry.id   bc50f2ed64d182b7ca0067bc142723d7
#
_cell.length_a   1.000
_cell.length_b   1.000
_cell.length_c   1.000
_cell.angle_alpha   90.00
_cell.angle_beta   90.00
_cell.angle_gamma   90.00
#
_symmetry.space_group_name_H-M   'P 1'
#
loop_
_entity.id
_entity.type
_entity.pdbx_description
1 polymer ?
#
loop_
_entity_poly.entity_id
_entity_poly.type
_entity_poly.pdbx_seq_one_letter_code
_entity_poly.pdbx_strand_id
1 'polypeptide(L)'
;MARSKPISVKIATAKVITALENRLAELEANYKTQDENEAKFQVAIEAWKKELFAFAIANVSKAENLRTNYRQWSSNLNVDFDLTVKEGEFPAEPQREFEQLHAHTYREQKEEMENAIRILKMTDEETVNTSTYNAIARYL
;
A
#
# COMPACT_ATOMS: atom_id res chain seq x y z
N MET A 1 -23.31 6.49 45.41
CA MET A 1 -22.82 5.91 44.16
C MET A 1 -21.31 6.13 44.03
N ALA A 2 -20.59 5.06 44.02
CA ALA A 2 -19.16 5.13 43.80
C ALA A 2 -18.92 5.37 42.29
N ARG A 3 -18.29 6.49 41.94
CA ARG A 3 -17.83 6.68 40.57
C ARG A 3 -16.68 5.75 40.30
N SER A 4 -16.75 4.93 39.24
CA SER A 4 -15.63 4.13 38.82
C SER A 4 -14.49 5.06 38.42
N LYS A 5 -13.32 4.86 39.01
CA LYS A 5 -12.11 5.61 38.61
C LYS A 5 -11.74 5.20 37.19
N PRO A 6 -11.40 6.16 36.31
CA PRO A 6 -10.89 5.79 34.98
C PRO A 6 -9.63 4.95 35.13
N ILE A 7 -9.54 3.88 34.37
CA ILE A 7 -8.35 3.03 34.34
C ILE A 7 -7.25 3.83 33.65
N SER A 8 -6.23 4.22 34.40
CA SER A 8 -5.05 4.86 33.81
C SER A 8 -3.98 3.80 33.57
N VAL A 9 -3.63 3.59 32.33
CA VAL A 9 -2.52 2.73 31.95
C VAL A 9 -1.27 3.59 31.88
N LYS A 10 -0.28 3.27 32.72
CA LYS A 10 1.02 3.93 32.68
C LYS A 10 1.94 3.14 31.77
N ILE A 11 2.43 3.78 30.72
CA ILE A 11 3.36 3.18 29.77
C ILE A 11 4.73 3.85 29.96
N ALA A 12 5.76 3.04 30.12
CA ALA A 12 7.12 3.53 30.29
C ALA A 12 7.57 4.31 29.03
N THR A 13 8.10 5.51 29.24
CA THR A 13 8.60 6.36 28.16
C THR A 13 9.62 5.64 27.29
N ALA A 14 10.53 4.87 27.90
CA ALA A 14 11.54 4.09 27.16
C ALA A 14 10.91 3.07 26.19
N LYS A 15 9.80 2.44 26.58
CA LYS A 15 9.08 1.50 25.70
C LYS A 15 8.42 2.20 24.52
N VAL A 16 7.87 3.39 24.75
CA VAL A 16 7.26 4.19 23.67
C VAL A 16 8.32 4.65 22.70
N ILE A 17 9.46 5.11 23.17
CA ILE A 17 10.59 5.51 22.33
C ILE A 17 11.06 4.34 21.45
N THR A 18 11.25 3.17 22.05
CA THR A 18 11.66 1.97 21.32
C THR A 18 10.63 1.57 20.26
N ALA A 19 9.35 1.61 20.59
CA ALA A 19 8.27 1.32 19.64
C ALA A 19 8.27 2.30 18.46
N LEU A 20 8.43 3.60 18.72
CA LEU A 20 8.50 4.62 17.68
C LEU A 20 9.74 4.45 16.81
N GLU A 21 10.89 4.15 17.38
CA GLU A 21 12.13 3.91 16.64
C GLU A 21 11.99 2.68 15.72
N ASN A 22 11.35 1.61 16.20
CA ASN A 22 11.09 0.42 15.41
C ASN A 22 10.12 0.72 14.25
N ARG A 23 9.06 1.47 14.51
CA ARG A 23 8.11 1.87 13.46
C ARG A 23 8.76 2.79 12.43
N LEU A 24 9.62 3.69 12.85
CA LEU A 24 10.37 4.55 11.94
C LEU A 24 11.31 3.74 11.05
N ALA A 25 12.01 2.76 11.62
CA ALA A 25 12.87 1.86 10.86
C ALA A 25 12.08 1.04 9.82
N GLU A 26 10.90 0.53 10.19
CA GLU A 26 10.00 -0.15 9.26
C GLU A 26 9.54 0.78 8.13
N LEU A 27 9.16 2.00 8.46
CA LEU A 27 8.75 3.00 7.47
C LEU A 27 9.87 3.29 6.47
N GLU A 28 11.08 3.50 6.95
CA GLU A 28 12.25 3.75 6.09
C GLU A 28 12.58 2.55 5.20
N ALA A 29 12.55 1.34 5.77
CA ALA A 29 12.82 0.11 5.02
C ALA A 29 11.76 -0.10 3.92
N ASN A 30 10.48 0.07 4.25
CA ASN A 30 9.38 -0.06 3.29
C ASN A 30 9.48 0.98 2.17
N TYR A 31 9.85 2.20 2.51
CA TYR A 31 10.02 3.25 1.50
C TYR A 31 11.19 2.96 0.56
N LYS A 32 12.32 2.48 1.08
CA LYS A 32 13.50 2.14 0.27
C LYS A 32 13.24 0.97 -0.69
N THR A 33 12.46 -0.02 -0.25
CA THR A 33 12.15 -1.21 -1.06
C THR A 33 10.93 -1.01 -1.97
N GLN A 34 10.22 0.10 -1.84
CA GLN A 34 9.00 0.38 -2.59
C GLN A 34 9.21 0.33 -4.10
N ASP A 35 10.26 0.96 -4.59
CA ASP A 35 10.56 1.01 -6.03
C ASP A 35 10.90 -0.37 -6.58
N GLU A 36 11.66 -1.17 -5.83
CA GLU A 36 11.98 -2.55 -6.21
C GLU A 36 10.72 -3.43 -6.24
N ASN A 37 9.85 -3.29 -5.24
CA ASN A 37 8.60 -4.03 -5.17
C ASN A 37 7.66 -3.63 -6.30
N GLU A 38 7.59 -2.35 -6.64
CA GLU A 38 6.80 -1.88 -7.77
C GLU A 38 7.34 -2.42 -9.10
N ALA A 39 8.65 -2.44 -9.28
CA ALA A 39 9.26 -3.00 -10.48
C ALA A 39 8.93 -4.50 -10.64
N LYS A 40 9.01 -5.27 -9.55
CA LYS A 40 8.61 -6.68 -9.54
C LYS A 40 7.13 -6.86 -9.86
N PHE A 41 6.29 -6.01 -9.31
CA PHE A 41 4.85 -6.02 -9.58
C PHE A 41 4.56 -5.72 -11.05
N GLN A 42 5.24 -4.75 -11.65
CA GLN A 42 5.07 -4.44 -13.07
C GLN A 42 5.50 -5.60 -13.97
N VAL A 43 6.56 -6.30 -13.62
CA VAL A 43 6.96 -7.52 -14.34
C VAL A 43 5.87 -8.60 -14.26
N ALA A 44 5.28 -8.78 -13.08
CA ALA A 44 4.18 -9.74 -12.90
C ALA A 44 2.95 -9.33 -13.70
N ILE A 45 2.59 -8.05 -13.77
CA ILE A 45 1.49 -7.53 -14.58
C ILE A 45 1.74 -7.77 -16.07
N GLU A 46 2.95 -7.51 -16.57
CA GLU A 46 3.29 -7.77 -17.97
C GLU A 46 3.22 -9.26 -18.32
N ALA A 47 3.68 -10.13 -17.42
CA ALA A 47 3.55 -11.58 -17.60
C ALA A 47 2.08 -12.00 -17.63
N TRP A 48 1.27 -11.48 -16.73
CA TRP A 48 -0.18 -11.74 -16.71
C TRP A 48 -0.87 -11.27 -17.98
N LYS A 49 -0.53 -10.10 -18.49
CA LYS A 49 -1.09 -9.61 -19.77
C LYS A 49 -0.79 -10.53 -20.92
N LYS A 50 0.42 -11.10 -20.97
CA LYS A 50 0.77 -12.09 -22.00
C LYS A 50 -0.04 -13.38 -21.88
N GLU A 51 -0.21 -13.88 -20.66
CA GLU A 51 -1.04 -15.05 -20.38
C GLU A 51 -2.50 -14.78 -20.73
N LEU A 52 -3.01 -13.62 -20.37
CA LEU A 52 -4.38 -13.21 -20.69
C LEU A 52 -4.59 -13.09 -22.20
N PHE A 53 -3.62 -12.54 -22.91
CA PHE A 53 -3.68 -12.44 -24.37
C PHE A 53 -3.72 -13.82 -25.02
N ALA A 54 -2.87 -14.74 -24.57
CA ALA A 54 -2.88 -16.12 -25.07
C ALA A 54 -4.20 -16.81 -24.77
N PHE A 55 -4.75 -16.59 -23.58
CA PHE A 55 -6.07 -17.11 -23.20
C PHE A 55 -7.17 -16.55 -24.10
N ALA A 56 -7.15 -15.25 -24.37
CA ALA A 56 -8.13 -14.60 -25.25
C ALA A 56 -8.07 -15.18 -26.67
N ILE A 57 -6.86 -15.38 -27.21
CA ILE A 57 -6.68 -16.01 -28.53
C ILE A 57 -7.25 -17.44 -28.56
N ALA A 58 -6.96 -18.22 -27.52
CA ALA A 58 -7.47 -19.60 -27.41
C ALA A 58 -8.99 -19.66 -27.33
N ASN A 59 -9.64 -18.62 -26.85
CA ASN A 59 -11.10 -18.55 -26.67
C ASN A 59 -11.78 -17.59 -27.63
N VAL A 60 -11.10 -17.16 -28.69
CA VAL A 60 -11.64 -16.16 -29.64
C VAL A 60 -12.92 -16.63 -30.32
N SER A 61 -13.14 -17.93 -30.45
CA SER A 61 -14.38 -18.47 -31.02
C SER A 61 -15.63 -18.17 -30.17
N LYS A 62 -15.43 -17.82 -28.90
CA LYS A 62 -16.52 -17.42 -27.97
C LYS A 62 -16.73 -15.90 -27.93
N ALA A 63 -15.95 -15.15 -28.70
CA ALA A 63 -16.02 -13.69 -28.71
C ALA A 63 -17.34 -13.21 -29.33
N GLU A 64 -17.86 -12.11 -28.76
CA GLU A 64 -19.08 -11.47 -29.18
C GLU A 64 -18.82 -9.99 -29.49
N ASN A 65 -19.78 -9.34 -30.15
CA ASN A 65 -19.75 -7.89 -30.37
C ASN A 65 -18.49 -7.40 -31.07
N LEU A 66 -18.16 -8.01 -32.21
CA LEU A 66 -17.02 -7.59 -33.01
C LEU A 66 -17.21 -6.14 -33.47
N ARG A 67 -16.26 -5.28 -33.15
CA ARG A 67 -16.22 -3.89 -33.57
C ARG A 67 -14.98 -3.64 -34.40
N THR A 68 -15.15 -2.87 -35.47
CA THR A 68 -14.06 -2.48 -36.35
C THR A 68 -13.99 -0.97 -36.49
N ASN A 69 -12.79 -0.42 -36.53
CA ASN A 69 -12.55 0.98 -36.73
C ASN A 69 -11.42 1.15 -37.79
N TYR A 70 -11.78 1.59 -38.95
CA TYR A 70 -10.84 1.85 -40.03
C TYR A 70 -10.49 3.34 -40.11
N ARG A 71 -9.22 3.64 -40.04
CA ARG A 71 -8.72 5.01 -40.17
C ARG A 71 -8.05 5.16 -41.53
N GLN A 72 -8.70 5.89 -42.45
CA GLN A 72 -8.23 6.09 -43.81
C GLN A 72 -6.82 6.68 -43.90
N TRP A 73 -6.52 7.63 -43.02
CA TRP A 73 -5.25 8.34 -43.03
C TRP A 73 -4.07 7.52 -42.52
N SER A 74 -4.30 6.47 -41.78
CA SER A 74 -3.24 5.58 -41.24
C SER A 74 -3.23 4.20 -41.90
N SER A 75 -4.23 3.89 -42.74
CA SER A 75 -4.43 2.58 -43.36
C SER A 75 -4.50 1.40 -42.37
N ASN A 76 -4.83 1.71 -41.11
CA ASN A 76 -4.92 0.69 -40.05
C ASN A 76 -6.38 0.36 -39.74
N LEU A 77 -6.64 -0.93 -39.54
CA LEU A 77 -7.91 -1.44 -39.05
C LEU A 77 -7.76 -1.89 -37.62
N ASN A 78 -8.52 -1.26 -36.71
CA ASN A 78 -8.60 -1.71 -35.31
C ASN A 78 -9.81 -2.64 -35.18
N VAL A 79 -9.59 -3.77 -34.53
CA VAL A 79 -10.62 -4.77 -34.29
C VAL A 79 -10.74 -5.00 -32.78
N ASP A 80 -11.95 -4.80 -32.26
CA ASP A 80 -12.29 -5.05 -30.85
C ASP A 80 -13.39 -6.09 -30.76
N PHE A 81 -13.33 -6.89 -29.72
CA PHE A 81 -14.39 -7.84 -29.41
C PHE A 81 -14.54 -8.00 -27.90
N ASP A 82 -15.70 -8.49 -27.48
CA ASP A 82 -15.95 -8.79 -26.08
C ASP A 82 -15.81 -10.29 -25.85
N LEU A 83 -15.01 -10.65 -24.85
CA LEU A 83 -14.86 -12.02 -24.39
C LEU A 83 -15.26 -12.05 -22.89
N THR A 84 -16.41 -12.68 -22.63
CA THR A 84 -16.89 -12.81 -21.25
C THR A 84 -16.55 -14.20 -20.74
N VAL A 85 -15.78 -14.23 -19.66
CA VAL A 85 -15.36 -15.47 -18.99
C VAL A 85 -15.68 -15.41 -17.51
N LYS A 86 -15.96 -16.55 -16.94
CA LYS A 86 -16.27 -16.66 -15.51
C LYS A 86 -15.00 -16.54 -14.69
N GLU A 87 -15.14 -16.00 -13.47
CA GLU A 87 -14.07 -16.00 -12.50
C GLU A 87 -13.53 -17.42 -12.26
N GLY A 88 -12.21 -17.55 -12.24
CA GLY A 88 -11.52 -18.84 -12.12
C GLY A 88 -11.19 -19.53 -13.44
N GLU A 89 -11.77 -19.10 -14.57
CA GLU A 89 -11.47 -19.64 -15.90
C GLU A 89 -10.35 -18.88 -16.61
N PHE A 90 -9.98 -17.69 -16.12
CA PHE A 90 -8.93 -16.87 -16.70
C PHE A 90 -7.77 -16.71 -15.71
N PRO A 91 -6.55 -16.35 -16.19
CA PRO A 91 -5.42 -16.12 -15.29
C PRO A 91 -5.72 -15.02 -14.27
N ALA A 92 -5.43 -15.31 -13.00
CA ALA A 92 -5.68 -14.35 -11.93
C ALA A 92 -4.75 -13.12 -12.04
N GLU A 93 -5.32 -11.93 -11.91
CA GLU A 93 -4.55 -10.69 -11.91
C GLU A 93 -3.67 -10.60 -10.66
N PRO A 94 -2.36 -10.31 -10.81
CA PRO A 94 -1.50 -10.07 -9.67
C PRO A 94 -2.00 -8.90 -8.82
N GLN A 95 -1.98 -9.10 -7.49
CA GLN A 95 -2.39 -8.06 -6.55
C GLN A 95 -1.15 -7.39 -5.96
N ARG A 96 -1.24 -6.08 -5.75
CA ARG A 96 -0.19 -5.35 -5.08
C ARG A 96 -0.24 -5.66 -3.58
N GLU A 97 0.80 -6.32 -3.06
CA GLU A 97 0.87 -6.76 -1.65
C GLU A 97 1.59 -5.77 -0.75
N PHE A 98 1.98 -4.62 -1.26
CA PHE A 98 2.70 -3.60 -0.51
C PHE A 98 2.01 -2.25 -0.63
N GLU A 99 2.19 -1.41 0.39
CA GLU A 99 1.67 -0.04 0.38
C GLU A 99 2.61 0.88 -0.41
N GLN A 100 2.02 1.73 -1.25
CA GLN A 100 2.75 2.79 -1.91
C GLN A 100 2.62 4.08 -1.11
N LEU A 101 3.76 4.64 -0.70
CA LEU A 101 3.83 5.92 -0.03
C LEU A 101 4.36 6.98 -0.99
N HIS A 102 3.65 8.09 -1.11
CA HIS A 102 4.17 9.27 -1.78
C HIS A 102 5.33 9.86 -0.98
N ALA A 103 6.32 10.42 -1.68
CA ALA A 103 7.49 11.03 -1.04
C ALA A 103 7.12 12.08 0.01
N HIS A 104 6.09 12.88 -0.26
CA HIS A 104 5.60 13.89 0.69
C HIS A 104 5.03 13.24 1.96
N THR A 105 4.18 12.24 1.83
CA THR A 105 3.58 11.51 2.96
C THR A 105 4.66 10.82 3.79
N TYR A 106 5.63 10.19 3.13
CA TYR A 106 6.77 9.55 3.80
C TYR A 106 7.55 10.55 4.64
N ARG A 107 7.93 11.69 4.06
CA ARG A 107 8.68 12.74 4.78
C ARG A 107 7.91 13.31 5.95
N GLU A 108 6.61 13.54 5.77
CA GLU A 108 5.75 14.06 6.84
C GLU A 108 5.66 13.09 8.01
N GLN A 109 5.38 11.82 7.75
CA GLN A 109 5.31 10.79 8.80
C GLN A 109 6.65 10.60 9.51
N LYS A 110 7.74 10.57 8.75
CA LYS A 110 9.09 10.44 9.28
C LYS A 110 9.42 11.60 10.22
N GLU A 111 9.14 12.82 9.79
CA GLU A 111 9.40 14.04 10.57
C GLU A 111 8.57 14.05 11.86
N GLU A 112 7.30 13.68 11.79
CA GLU A 112 6.44 13.61 12.98
C GLU A 112 6.92 12.55 13.98
N MET A 113 7.35 11.39 13.52
CA MET A 113 7.91 10.33 14.37
C MET A 113 9.24 10.76 15.00
N GLU A 114 10.13 11.38 14.24
CA GLU A 114 11.41 11.90 14.74
C GLU A 114 11.20 12.97 15.79
N ASN A 115 10.24 13.87 15.57
CA ASN A 115 9.89 14.91 16.54
C ASN A 115 9.31 14.31 17.83
N ALA A 116 8.43 13.33 17.72
CA ALA A 116 7.87 12.64 18.88
C ALA A 116 8.96 11.94 19.70
N ILE A 117 9.88 11.25 19.05
CA ILE A 117 11.03 10.59 19.71
C ILE A 117 11.89 11.62 20.42
N ARG A 118 12.21 12.73 19.76
CA ARG A 118 13.02 13.81 20.34
C ARG A 118 12.38 14.40 21.58
N ILE A 119 11.08 14.70 21.52
CA ILE A 119 10.34 15.26 22.66
C ILE A 119 10.35 14.27 23.83
N LEU A 120 10.12 12.99 23.58
CA LEU A 120 10.13 11.97 24.61
C LEU A 120 11.51 11.76 25.22
N LYS A 121 12.59 11.88 24.46
CA LYS A 121 13.97 11.81 24.97
C LYS A 121 14.36 13.01 25.80
N MET A 122 13.71 14.16 25.59
CA MET A 122 13.96 15.39 26.35
C MET A 122 13.15 15.46 27.64
N THR A 123 12.16 14.59 27.82
CA THR A 123 11.36 14.60 29.04
C THR A 123 12.04 13.78 30.15
N ASP A 124 11.96 14.28 31.38
CA ASP A 124 12.49 13.57 32.56
C ASP A 124 11.48 12.59 33.15
N GLU A 125 10.27 12.51 32.59
CA GLU A 125 9.23 11.62 33.07
C GLU A 125 9.47 10.18 32.64
N GLU A 126 9.38 9.24 33.59
CA GLU A 126 9.52 7.81 33.32
C GLU A 126 8.34 7.21 32.61
N THR A 127 7.17 7.84 32.69
CA THR A 127 5.92 7.37 32.06
C THR A 127 5.32 8.47 31.20
N VAL A 128 4.69 8.03 30.09
CA VAL A 128 3.99 8.92 29.17
C VAL A 128 2.60 9.20 29.71
N ASN A 129 2.19 10.49 29.74
CA ASN A 129 0.83 10.85 30.12
C ASN A 129 -0.16 10.50 29.01
N THR A 130 -1.46 10.43 29.35
CA THR A 130 -2.52 10.04 28.42
C THR A 130 -2.60 10.98 27.22
N SER A 131 -2.43 12.29 27.42
CA SER A 131 -2.49 13.27 26.36
C SER A 131 -1.37 13.06 25.32
N THR A 132 -0.15 12.87 25.78
CA THR A 132 1.01 12.59 24.92
C THR A 132 0.84 11.27 24.19
N TYR A 133 0.42 10.22 24.90
CA TYR A 133 0.17 8.90 24.29
C TYR A 133 -0.86 8.98 23.18
N ASN A 134 -1.98 9.67 23.41
CA ASN A 134 -3.02 9.82 22.38
C ASN A 134 -2.51 10.57 21.14
N ALA A 135 -1.61 11.52 21.32
CA ALA A 135 -1.04 12.27 20.21
C ALA A 135 -0.15 11.40 19.30
N ILE A 136 0.52 10.39 19.86
CA ILE A 136 1.49 9.55 19.13
C ILE A 136 0.98 8.14 18.86
N ALA A 137 -0.17 7.75 19.39
CA ALA A 137 -0.70 6.38 19.30
C ALA A 137 -0.87 5.90 17.85
N ARG A 138 -1.19 6.79 16.92
CA ARG A 138 -1.36 6.46 15.50
C ARG A 138 -0.07 5.97 14.83
N TYR A 139 1.10 6.24 15.42
CA TYR A 139 2.39 5.79 14.89
C TYR A 139 2.87 4.49 15.54
N LEU A 140 2.19 4.04 16.57
CA LEU A 140 2.50 2.82 17.26
C LEU A 140 1.67 1.64 16.68
#